data_a9eb0483fbf5fcce84a4131cf2c60cc7
#
_entry.id   a9eb0483fbf5fcce84a4131cf2c60cc7
#
_cell.length_a   1.000
_cell.length_b   1.000
_cell.length_c   1.000
_cell.angle_alpha   90.00
_cell.angle_beta   90.00
_cell.angle_gamma   90.00
#
_symmetry.space_group_name_H-M   'P 1'
#
loop_
_entity.id
_entity.type
_entity.pdbx_description
1 polymer ?
#
loop_
_entity_poly.entity_id
_entity_poly.type
_entity_poly.pdbx_seq_one_letter_code
_entity_poly.pdbx_strand_id
1 'polypeptide(L)'
;MKKIFDEVRSLDKRAIEEFHLTEDILMENASLGLKNYITKKFKKNSSILIVCGSGNNGADGISLARLLQNKFKVSLYILNEPKTEIGKLQLKRAKSINVNFVNQIFQADVVVDCLFGTGLNKELDQDSVSLINSLNNLNSFKIACDIPSGLNSLGQITQTAFKADITITMGALKTTLLTDIAKDFVGKIKVANLGLPEDIFQIETNKYLLQKSDLKLPLRDIQNSHKGTFGHVNIVSGEKIGASIIASQASFAFGAGLVTIVSQNEKNIPCHIMQSKSVSENCTAIALGMGLGEIESLKLEEILQLNIPKVLDADIFYNPLIVKYLDENVVLTPHPKEFISLLKLTNIANISIEELQENRFLYVEKFCKIYPKVTLLLKGANVIISKNDKIYVNIFGSSKLSKGGSGDVLSGLIVSLLAQGYTSLEAAINASLAHTIAAKKYKNNNYSMSPQDIIQGIKIL
;
A
#
# COMPACT_ATOMS: atom_id res chain seq x y z
N MET A 1 -0.34 -13.40 1.93
CA MET A 1 -0.75 -12.34 0.98
C MET A 1 -2.23 -12.46 0.65
N LYS A 2 -2.92 -11.37 0.26
CA LYS A 2 -4.31 -11.39 -0.21
C LYS A 2 -4.38 -10.93 -1.65
N LYS A 3 -5.27 -11.52 -2.45
CA LYS A 3 -5.50 -11.14 -3.86
C LYS A 3 -6.11 -9.73 -3.95
N ILE A 4 -5.72 -8.96 -4.97
CA ILE A 4 -6.24 -7.63 -5.29
C ILE A 4 -6.80 -7.67 -6.72
N PHE A 5 -7.90 -6.97 -6.95
CA PHE A 5 -8.57 -6.90 -8.25
C PHE A 5 -8.76 -5.44 -8.68
N ASP A 6 -8.65 -5.17 -9.96
CA ASP A 6 -8.94 -3.82 -10.50
C ASP A 6 -10.45 -3.56 -10.52
N GLU A 7 -11.23 -4.60 -10.73
CA GLU A 7 -12.68 -4.57 -10.67
C GLU A 7 -13.22 -5.90 -10.09
N VAL A 8 -14.44 -5.90 -9.57
CA VAL A 8 -15.07 -7.08 -8.96
C VAL A 8 -16.39 -7.47 -9.62
N ARG A 9 -16.87 -6.67 -10.58
CA ARG A 9 -18.13 -6.97 -11.30
C ARG A 9 -18.10 -8.31 -12.02
N SER A 10 -16.94 -8.69 -12.57
CA SER A 10 -16.73 -9.99 -13.20
C SER A 10 -16.86 -11.13 -12.19
N LEU A 11 -16.41 -10.93 -10.94
CA LEU A 11 -16.55 -11.92 -9.86
C LEU A 11 -18.00 -12.06 -9.42
N ASP A 12 -18.73 -10.94 -9.28
CA ASP A 12 -20.17 -10.95 -8.97
C ASP A 12 -20.96 -11.63 -10.08
N LYS A 13 -20.67 -11.31 -11.35
CA LYS A 13 -21.29 -11.94 -12.51
C LYS A 13 -21.04 -13.45 -12.50
N ARG A 14 -19.81 -13.87 -12.24
CA ARG A 14 -19.42 -15.27 -12.11
C ARG A 14 -20.19 -15.96 -10.97
N ALA A 15 -20.34 -15.30 -9.82
CA ALA A 15 -21.11 -15.83 -8.69
C ALA A 15 -22.58 -16.07 -9.06
N ILE A 16 -23.16 -15.24 -9.91
CA ILE A 16 -24.52 -15.38 -10.39
C ILE A 16 -24.61 -16.49 -11.45
N GLU A 17 -23.75 -16.47 -12.47
CA GLU A 17 -23.85 -17.33 -13.64
C GLU A 17 -23.38 -18.77 -13.37
N GLU A 18 -22.26 -18.94 -12.63
CA GLU A 18 -21.68 -20.29 -12.39
C GLU A 18 -22.16 -20.92 -11.09
N PHE A 19 -22.39 -20.11 -10.02
CA PHE A 19 -22.75 -20.60 -8.70
C PHE A 19 -24.22 -20.36 -8.33
N HIS A 20 -24.99 -19.79 -9.26
CA HIS A 20 -26.44 -19.57 -9.15
C HIS A 20 -26.87 -18.72 -7.93
N LEU A 21 -25.98 -17.86 -7.43
CA LEU A 21 -26.34 -16.87 -6.42
C LEU A 21 -27.12 -15.73 -7.09
N THR A 22 -28.24 -15.34 -6.50
CA THR A 22 -28.97 -14.18 -6.99
C THR A 22 -28.32 -12.86 -6.52
N GLU A 23 -28.56 -11.75 -7.23
CA GLU A 23 -28.14 -10.42 -6.79
C GLU A 23 -28.63 -10.11 -5.37
N ASP A 24 -29.83 -10.56 -5.01
CA ASP A 24 -30.41 -10.39 -3.67
C ASP A 24 -29.57 -11.12 -2.59
N ILE A 25 -29.10 -12.33 -2.88
CA ILE A 25 -28.22 -13.09 -1.97
C ILE A 25 -26.89 -12.37 -1.78
N LEU A 26 -26.26 -11.88 -2.85
CA LEU A 26 -25.00 -11.14 -2.77
C LEU A 26 -25.18 -9.88 -1.92
N MET A 27 -26.23 -9.11 -2.14
CA MET A 27 -26.56 -7.89 -1.40
C MET A 27 -26.86 -8.16 0.09
N GLU A 28 -27.61 -9.19 0.42
CA GLU A 28 -27.87 -9.59 1.80
C GLU A 28 -26.56 -9.95 2.52
N ASN A 29 -25.64 -10.66 1.87
CA ASN A 29 -24.33 -10.98 2.43
C ASN A 29 -23.43 -9.74 2.59
N ALA A 30 -23.44 -8.81 1.64
CA ALA A 30 -22.75 -7.52 1.76
C ALA A 30 -23.20 -6.77 3.02
N SER A 31 -24.51 -6.62 3.18
CA SER A 31 -25.13 -5.98 4.34
C SER A 31 -24.88 -6.73 5.64
N LEU A 32 -24.85 -8.07 5.62
CA LEU A 32 -24.45 -8.90 6.77
C LEU A 32 -22.98 -8.66 7.17
N GLY A 33 -22.08 -8.46 6.22
CA GLY A 33 -20.69 -8.10 6.49
C GLY A 33 -20.57 -6.80 7.29
N LEU A 34 -21.29 -5.76 6.87
CA LEU A 34 -21.40 -4.48 7.60
C LEU A 34 -22.04 -4.67 8.98
N LYS A 35 -23.19 -5.34 9.06
CA LYS A 35 -23.89 -5.65 10.32
C LYS A 35 -22.96 -6.37 11.31
N ASN A 36 -22.27 -7.40 10.86
CA ASN A 36 -21.38 -8.19 11.72
C ASN A 36 -20.25 -7.35 12.31
N TYR A 37 -19.67 -6.43 11.52
CA TYR A 37 -18.69 -5.48 12.03
C TYR A 37 -19.29 -4.55 13.08
N ILE A 38 -20.43 -3.92 12.78
CA ILE A 38 -21.11 -2.96 13.67
C ILE A 38 -21.51 -3.64 14.98
N THR A 39 -22.13 -4.81 14.91
CA THR A 39 -22.60 -5.53 16.11
C THR A 39 -21.48 -6.02 17.01
N LYS A 40 -20.29 -6.27 16.44
CA LYS A 40 -19.10 -6.67 17.22
C LYS A 40 -18.42 -5.47 17.89
N LYS A 41 -18.51 -4.27 17.27
CA LYS A 41 -17.74 -3.11 17.71
C LYS A 41 -18.53 -2.16 18.62
N PHE A 42 -19.84 -2.02 18.40
CA PHE A 42 -20.66 -1.01 19.08
C PHE A 42 -21.65 -1.67 20.06
N LYS A 43 -21.96 -0.92 21.12
CA LYS A 43 -22.93 -1.35 22.13
C LYS A 43 -24.36 -1.33 21.58
N LYS A 44 -25.21 -2.20 22.09
CA LYS A 44 -26.65 -2.17 21.83
C LYS A 44 -27.19 -0.75 22.13
N ASN A 45 -28.15 -0.29 21.31
CA ASN A 45 -28.77 1.04 21.38
C ASN A 45 -27.85 2.22 20.96
N SER A 46 -26.62 2.00 20.48
CA SER A 46 -25.87 3.08 19.81
C SER A 46 -26.68 3.65 18.65
N SER A 47 -26.56 4.96 18.43
CA SER A 47 -27.21 5.66 17.31
C SER A 47 -26.42 5.46 16.02
N ILE A 48 -27.10 5.07 14.93
CA ILE A 48 -26.50 4.79 13.64
C ILE A 48 -27.23 5.57 12.57
N LEU A 49 -26.52 6.46 11.89
CA LEU A 49 -27.01 7.16 10.71
C LEU A 49 -26.45 6.46 9.46
N ILE A 50 -27.34 5.94 8.62
CA ILE A 50 -26.99 5.32 7.34
C ILE A 50 -27.42 6.25 6.23
N VAL A 51 -26.50 6.60 5.33
CA VAL A 51 -26.70 7.58 4.27
C VAL A 51 -26.58 6.88 2.93
N CYS A 52 -27.68 6.86 2.16
CA CYS A 52 -27.83 6.06 0.96
C CYS A 52 -28.00 6.90 -0.30
N GLY A 53 -27.33 6.48 -1.37
CA GLY A 53 -27.57 6.94 -2.74
C GLY A 53 -28.57 6.06 -3.49
N SER A 54 -28.71 6.32 -4.80
CA SER A 54 -29.72 5.65 -5.65
C SER A 54 -29.27 4.33 -6.27
N GLY A 55 -27.99 3.96 -6.15
CA GLY A 55 -27.42 2.74 -6.75
C GLY A 55 -27.40 1.54 -5.81
N ASN A 56 -26.70 0.48 -6.21
CA ASN A 56 -26.58 -0.75 -5.41
C ASN A 56 -25.88 -0.53 -4.06
N ASN A 57 -24.89 0.39 -3.99
CA ASN A 57 -24.28 0.76 -2.71
C ASN A 57 -25.31 1.34 -1.71
N GLY A 58 -26.25 2.16 -2.22
CA GLY A 58 -27.38 2.64 -1.43
C GLY A 58 -28.32 1.53 -1.00
N ALA A 59 -28.55 0.56 -1.86
CA ALA A 59 -29.38 -0.61 -1.54
C ALA A 59 -28.75 -1.50 -0.44
N ASP A 60 -27.42 -1.66 -0.42
CA ASP A 60 -26.69 -2.30 0.69
C ASP A 60 -26.94 -1.59 2.02
N GLY A 61 -26.93 -0.23 2.00
CA GLY A 61 -27.24 0.59 3.16
C GLY A 61 -28.68 0.45 3.65
N ILE A 62 -29.65 0.39 2.74
CA ILE A 62 -31.07 0.19 3.06
C ILE A 62 -31.28 -1.21 3.68
N SER A 63 -30.66 -2.25 3.10
CA SER A 63 -30.67 -3.59 3.68
C SER A 63 -30.01 -3.62 5.06
N LEU A 64 -28.88 -2.94 5.23
CA LEU A 64 -28.20 -2.80 6.53
C LEU A 64 -29.12 -2.17 7.58
N ALA A 65 -29.84 -1.11 7.23
CA ALA A 65 -30.78 -0.45 8.15
C ALA A 65 -31.82 -1.44 8.67
N ARG A 66 -32.39 -2.25 7.78
CA ARG A 66 -33.33 -3.30 8.12
C ARG A 66 -32.70 -4.34 9.06
N LEU A 67 -31.46 -4.77 8.80
CA LEU A 67 -30.76 -5.79 9.58
C LEU A 67 -30.32 -5.34 10.97
N LEU A 68 -30.20 -4.03 11.19
CA LEU A 68 -29.82 -3.43 12.48
C LEU A 68 -31.02 -2.99 13.33
N GLN A 69 -32.22 -2.97 12.77
CA GLN A 69 -33.46 -2.54 13.42
C GLN A 69 -33.66 -3.29 14.76
N ASN A 70 -34.19 -2.61 15.75
CA ASN A 70 -34.45 -3.11 17.12
C ASN A 70 -33.20 -3.46 17.96
N LYS A 71 -32.01 -3.52 17.36
CA LYS A 71 -30.75 -3.69 18.09
C LYS A 71 -30.01 -2.37 18.32
N PHE A 72 -30.18 -1.43 17.41
CA PHE A 72 -29.58 -0.10 17.40
C PHE A 72 -30.65 0.95 17.14
N LYS A 73 -30.35 2.21 17.47
CA LYS A 73 -31.18 3.36 17.09
C LYS A 73 -30.81 3.76 15.66
N VAL A 74 -31.41 3.09 14.69
CA VAL A 74 -31.11 3.27 13.26
C VAL A 74 -31.92 4.41 12.70
N SER A 75 -31.26 5.29 11.95
CA SER A 75 -31.87 6.34 11.13
C SER A 75 -31.32 6.23 9.71
N LEU A 76 -32.21 6.22 8.73
CA LEU A 76 -31.92 6.06 7.32
C LEU A 76 -32.18 7.36 6.57
N TYR A 77 -31.12 7.96 6.02
CA TYR A 77 -31.21 9.11 5.13
C TYR A 77 -31.02 8.65 3.69
N ILE A 78 -31.93 8.98 2.80
CA ILE A 78 -31.89 8.66 1.38
C ILE A 78 -31.76 9.97 0.59
N LEU A 79 -30.59 10.16 -0.05
CA LEU A 79 -30.34 11.36 -0.87
C LEU A 79 -31.21 11.37 -2.13
N ASN A 80 -31.29 10.22 -2.80
CA ASN A 80 -32.10 10.01 -4.00
C ASN A 80 -32.77 8.64 -3.96
N GLU A 81 -34.02 8.54 -4.40
CA GLU A 81 -34.76 7.29 -4.47
C GLU A 81 -34.00 6.21 -5.25
N PRO A 82 -34.04 4.93 -4.80
CA PRO A 82 -33.36 3.83 -5.48
C PRO A 82 -33.84 3.66 -6.93
N LYS A 83 -32.86 3.58 -7.85
CA LYS A 83 -33.11 3.41 -9.29
C LYS A 83 -33.13 1.95 -9.72
N THR A 84 -32.39 1.08 -9.02
CA THR A 84 -32.28 -0.36 -9.34
C THR A 84 -33.47 -1.13 -8.77
N GLU A 85 -33.87 -2.22 -9.42
CA GLU A 85 -34.99 -3.06 -8.95
C GLU A 85 -34.70 -3.65 -7.57
N ILE A 86 -33.45 -4.09 -7.35
CA ILE A 86 -33.04 -4.59 -6.04
C ILE A 86 -33.09 -3.50 -4.97
N GLY A 87 -32.70 -2.25 -5.31
CA GLY A 87 -32.80 -1.12 -4.39
C GLY A 87 -34.24 -0.78 -4.01
N LYS A 88 -35.15 -0.81 -4.98
CA LYS A 88 -36.60 -0.63 -4.74
C LYS A 88 -37.16 -1.72 -3.84
N LEU A 89 -36.72 -2.99 -4.06
CA LEU A 89 -37.12 -4.12 -3.22
C LEU A 89 -36.62 -3.94 -1.78
N GLN A 90 -35.34 -3.54 -1.57
CA GLN A 90 -34.81 -3.29 -0.22
C GLN A 90 -35.54 -2.15 0.47
N LEU A 91 -35.90 -1.08 -0.26
CA LEU A 91 -36.68 0.04 0.28
C LEU A 91 -38.07 -0.43 0.74
N LYS A 92 -38.76 -1.27 -0.06
CA LYS A 92 -40.03 -1.89 0.32
C LYS A 92 -39.89 -2.73 1.58
N ARG A 93 -38.86 -3.56 1.69
CA ARG A 93 -38.54 -4.38 2.88
C ARG A 93 -38.30 -3.51 4.12
N ALA A 94 -37.52 -2.43 3.98
CA ALA A 94 -37.23 -1.50 5.09
C ALA A 94 -38.51 -0.78 5.59
N LYS A 95 -39.35 -0.31 4.67
CA LYS A 95 -40.66 0.29 4.99
C LYS A 95 -41.59 -0.68 5.71
N SER A 96 -41.62 -1.97 5.32
CA SER A 96 -42.48 -2.99 5.92
C SER A 96 -42.18 -3.30 7.39
N ILE A 97 -40.98 -2.97 7.89
CA ILE A 97 -40.59 -3.15 9.30
C ILE A 97 -40.42 -1.82 10.03
N ASN A 98 -40.95 -0.72 9.46
CA ASN A 98 -40.91 0.60 10.06
C ASN A 98 -39.49 1.10 10.41
N VAL A 99 -38.52 0.95 9.51
CA VAL A 99 -37.21 1.62 9.66
C VAL A 99 -37.44 3.14 9.75
N ASN A 100 -36.74 3.80 10.65
CA ASN A 100 -36.87 5.25 10.84
C ASN A 100 -36.19 6.02 9.70
N PHE A 101 -36.96 6.65 8.83
CA PHE A 101 -36.47 7.50 7.74
C PHE A 101 -36.36 8.97 8.25
N VAL A 102 -35.23 9.59 7.90
CA VAL A 102 -34.95 10.99 8.26
C VAL A 102 -34.67 11.82 7.02
N ASN A 103 -34.97 13.12 7.08
CA ASN A 103 -34.77 14.06 5.97
C ASN A 103 -33.58 15.01 6.18
N GLN A 104 -32.85 14.86 7.27
CA GLN A 104 -31.63 15.62 7.58
C GLN A 104 -30.64 14.72 8.31
N ILE A 105 -29.32 15.01 8.11
CA ILE A 105 -28.25 14.38 8.85
C ILE A 105 -28.12 15.02 10.24
N PHE A 106 -27.64 14.25 11.18
CA PHE A 106 -27.43 14.68 12.57
C PHE A 106 -26.26 13.90 13.20
N GLN A 107 -25.81 14.35 14.35
CA GLN A 107 -24.75 13.70 15.12
C GLN A 107 -25.22 12.32 15.63
N ALA A 108 -24.52 11.26 15.21
CA ALA A 108 -24.75 9.89 15.62
C ALA A 108 -23.44 9.25 16.13
N ASP A 109 -23.52 8.15 16.89
CA ASP A 109 -22.31 7.41 17.31
C ASP A 109 -21.57 6.82 16.09
N VAL A 110 -22.34 6.38 15.09
CA VAL A 110 -21.82 5.78 13.86
C VAL A 110 -22.49 6.40 12.64
N VAL A 111 -21.70 6.73 11.65
CA VAL A 111 -22.15 7.12 10.30
C VAL A 111 -21.72 6.06 9.32
N VAL A 112 -22.64 5.56 8.49
CA VAL A 112 -22.36 4.63 7.41
C VAL A 112 -22.63 5.32 6.07
N ASP A 113 -21.57 5.47 5.29
CA ASP A 113 -21.60 6.02 3.94
C ASP A 113 -21.91 4.90 2.94
N CYS A 114 -23.09 4.98 2.34
CA CYS A 114 -23.59 4.14 1.25
C CYS A 114 -24.07 5.00 0.07
N LEU A 115 -23.46 6.18 -0.15
CA LEU A 115 -23.88 7.09 -1.24
C LEU A 115 -23.44 6.57 -2.60
N PHE A 116 -22.13 6.35 -2.78
CA PHE A 116 -21.56 5.95 -4.06
C PHE A 116 -20.57 4.79 -3.84
N GLY A 117 -20.54 3.83 -4.76
CA GLY A 117 -19.58 2.73 -4.83
C GLY A 117 -18.70 2.86 -6.09
N THR A 118 -18.21 1.73 -6.61
CA THR A 118 -17.33 1.64 -7.79
C THR A 118 -17.88 2.25 -9.09
N GLY A 119 -19.16 2.59 -9.13
CA GLY A 119 -19.82 3.18 -10.31
C GLY A 119 -19.67 4.69 -10.46
N LEU A 120 -18.92 5.35 -9.58
CA LEU A 120 -18.71 6.81 -9.65
C LEU A 120 -17.71 7.14 -10.76
N ASN A 121 -18.21 7.55 -11.94
CA ASN A 121 -17.41 7.93 -13.11
C ASN A 121 -17.69 9.37 -13.57
N LYS A 122 -18.42 10.16 -12.78
CA LYS A 122 -18.79 11.54 -13.07
C LYS A 122 -18.46 12.42 -11.87
N GLU A 123 -18.35 13.71 -12.13
CA GLU A 123 -18.30 14.70 -11.07
C GLU A 123 -19.55 14.62 -10.18
N LEU A 124 -19.35 14.90 -8.90
CA LEU A 124 -20.43 14.95 -7.94
C LEU A 124 -21.25 16.24 -8.15
N ASP A 125 -22.55 16.14 -7.99
CA ASP A 125 -23.39 17.35 -7.87
C ASP A 125 -23.13 18.08 -6.55
N GLN A 126 -23.53 19.33 -6.49
CA GLN A 126 -23.24 20.20 -5.35
C GLN A 126 -23.89 19.69 -4.04
N ASP A 127 -25.04 19.04 -4.12
CA ASP A 127 -25.73 18.47 -2.97
C ASP A 127 -24.95 17.29 -2.39
N SER A 128 -24.42 16.42 -3.25
CA SER A 128 -23.54 15.30 -2.87
C SER A 128 -22.23 15.79 -2.24
N VAL A 129 -21.59 16.82 -2.82
CA VAL A 129 -20.39 17.45 -2.26
C VAL A 129 -20.66 18.02 -0.87
N SER A 130 -21.75 18.79 -0.72
CA SER A 130 -22.14 19.41 0.54
C SER A 130 -22.47 18.36 1.61
N LEU A 131 -23.14 17.28 1.23
CA LEU A 131 -23.50 16.17 2.11
C LEU A 131 -22.24 15.44 2.60
N ILE A 132 -21.34 15.06 1.70
CA ILE A 132 -20.08 14.36 2.07
C ILE A 132 -19.24 15.23 3.02
N ASN A 133 -19.11 16.52 2.75
CA ASN A 133 -18.38 17.45 3.62
C ASN A 133 -19.05 17.58 5.00
N SER A 134 -20.36 17.61 5.04
CA SER A 134 -21.12 17.66 6.29
C SER A 134 -20.93 16.36 7.10
N LEU A 135 -20.97 15.19 6.46
CA LEU A 135 -20.69 13.90 7.09
C LEU A 135 -19.26 13.82 7.63
N ASN A 136 -18.29 14.37 6.91
CA ASN A 136 -16.89 14.43 7.37
C ASN A 136 -16.73 15.25 8.65
N ASN A 137 -17.53 16.28 8.84
CA ASN A 137 -17.51 17.18 10.01
C ASN A 137 -18.19 16.58 11.25
N LEU A 138 -18.99 15.52 11.12
CA LEU A 138 -19.59 14.84 12.27
C LEU A 138 -18.52 14.16 13.12
N ASN A 139 -18.62 14.30 14.45
CA ASN A 139 -17.76 13.59 15.41
C ASN A 139 -18.29 12.16 15.66
N SER A 140 -18.31 11.35 14.61
CA SER A 140 -18.86 10.01 14.57
C SER A 140 -17.78 9.01 14.18
N PHE A 141 -17.96 7.75 14.54
CA PHE A 141 -17.17 6.68 13.91
C PHE A 141 -17.71 6.45 12.48
N LYS A 142 -16.84 6.55 11.49
CA LYS A 142 -17.18 6.60 10.06
C LYS A 142 -16.89 5.28 9.35
N ILE A 143 -17.89 4.68 8.74
CA ILE A 143 -17.78 3.41 7.98
C ILE A 143 -18.15 3.71 6.53
N ALA A 144 -17.28 3.35 5.59
CA ALA A 144 -17.61 3.34 4.17
C ALA A 144 -18.06 1.94 3.73
N CYS A 145 -19.18 1.88 3.01
CA CYS A 145 -19.68 0.71 2.33
C CYS A 145 -19.00 0.61 0.97
N ASP A 146 -18.30 -0.47 0.72
CA ASP A 146 -17.57 -0.81 -0.48
C ASP A 146 -16.38 0.11 -0.78
N ILE A 147 -16.61 1.36 -1.10
CA ILE A 147 -15.62 2.41 -1.38
C ILE A 147 -16.09 3.71 -0.74
N PRO A 148 -15.21 4.51 -0.11
CA PRO A 148 -15.58 5.85 0.35
C PRO A 148 -16.14 6.70 -0.79
N SER A 149 -17.33 7.26 -0.58
CA SER A 149 -17.99 8.10 -1.58
C SER A 149 -17.12 9.29 -1.96
N GLY A 150 -17.01 9.56 -3.26
CA GLY A 150 -16.14 10.59 -3.83
C GLY A 150 -14.80 10.06 -4.34
N LEU A 151 -14.45 8.78 -4.10
CA LEU A 151 -13.37 8.11 -4.81
C LEU A 151 -13.93 7.47 -6.11
N ASN A 152 -13.26 7.72 -7.23
CA ASN A 152 -13.59 7.07 -8.51
C ASN A 152 -12.96 5.67 -8.62
N SER A 153 -13.21 4.96 -9.72
CA SER A 153 -12.69 3.62 -9.96
C SER A 153 -11.14 3.53 -9.97
N LEU A 154 -10.45 4.63 -10.22
CA LEU A 154 -8.99 4.72 -10.17
C LEU A 154 -8.43 5.10 -8.79
N GLY A 155 -9.30 5.35 -7.80
CA GLY A 155 -8.91 5.78 -6.45
C GLY A 155 -8.50 7.25 -6.38
N GLN A 156 -8.96 8.07 -7.32
CA GLN A 156 -8.77 9.51 -7.33
C GLN A 156 -9.97 10.18 -6.68
N ILE A 157 -9.77 11.36 -6.11
CA ILE A 157 -10.84 12.18 -5.53
C ILE A 157 -11.50 12.95 -6.67
N THR A 158 -12.82 12.87 -6.78
CA THR A 158 -13.57 13.62 -7.79
C THR A 158 -13.60 15.13 -7.47
N GLN A 159 -14.06 15.50 -6.28
CA GLN A 159 -14.09 16.90 -5.75
C GLN A 159 -13.92 16.87 -4.23
N THR A 160 -14.55 15.92 -3.58
CA THR A 160 -14.41 15.61 -2.16
C THR A 160 -14.57 14.11 -1.97
N ALA A 161 -14.11 13.57 -0.83
CA ALA A 161 -14.32 12.17 -0.50
C ALA A 161 -14.65 11.99 0.98
N PHE A 162 -15.46 10.98 1.28
CA PHE A 162 -15.79 10.59 2.64
C PHE A 162 -14.56 10.04 3.37
N LYS A 163 -14.25 10.55 4.56
CA LYS A 163 -13.12 10.12 5.38
C LYS A 163 -13.55 9.01 6.33
N ALA A 164 -13.37 7.77 5.94
CA ALA A 164 -13.74 6.62 6.74
C ALA A 164 -12.67 6.24 7.78
N ASP A 165 -13.09 5.82 8.97
CA ASP A 165 -12.23 5.10 9.93
C ASP A 165 -12.01 3.64 9.48
N ILE A 166 -12.99 3.11 8.74
CA ILE A 166 -12.93 1.79 8.12
C ILE A 166 -13.77 1.73 6.85
N THR A 167 -13.23 1.08 5.84
CA THR A 167 -13.96 0.67 4.64
C THR A 167 -14.22 -0.83 4.69
N ILE A 168 -15.47 -1.23 4.50
CA ILE A 168 -15.87 -2.63 4.35
C ILE A 168 -16.21 -2.83 2.88
N THR A 169 -15.25 -3.37 2.12
CA THR A 169 -15.37 -3.61 0.68
C THR A 169 -16.00 -4.97 0.40
N MET A 170 -16.75 -5.07 -0.69
CA MET A 170 -17.56 -6.24 -0.99
C MET A 170 -16.80 -7.25 -1.86
N GLY A 171 -16.82 -8.52 -1.47
CA GLY A 171 -16.32 -9.67 -2.21
C GLY A 171 -14.80 -9.80 -2.29
N ALA A 172 -14.10 -8.76 -2.72
CA ALA A 172 -12.65 -8.78 -2.87
C ALA A 172 -12.01 -7.40 -2.65
N LEU A 173 -10.70 -7.40 -2.41
CA LEU A 173 -9.91 -6.16 -2.33
C LEU A 173 -9.80 -5.51 -3.71
N LYS A 174 -9.96 -4.20 -3.75
CA LYS A 174 -9.91 -3.41 -4.97
C LYS A 174 -8.65 -2.53 -5.00
N THR A 175 -8.00 -2.42 -6.15
CA THR A 175 -6.85 -1.53 -6.38
C THR A 175 -7.17 -0.08 -5.99
N THR A 176 -8.39 0.36 -6.25
CA THR A 176 -8.95 1.68 -5.88
C THR A 176 -8.66 2.07 -4.42
N LEU A 177 -8.80 1.12 -3.49
CA LEU A 177 -8.60 1.35 -2.06
C LEU A 177 -7.13 1.43 -1.64
N LEU A 178 -6.21 1.11 -2.54
CA LEU A 178 -4.78 0.93 -2.26
C LEU A 178 -3.90 1.99 -2.93
N THR A 179 -4.50 2.99 -3.60
CA THR A 179 -3.76 4.14 -4.13
C THR A 179 -3.25 5.04 -3.00
N ASP A 180 -2.20 5.82 -3.26
CA ASP A 180 -1.67 6.76 -2.26
C ASP A 180 -2.72 7.82 -1.88
N ILE A 181 -3.48 8.30 -2.86
CA ILE A 181 -4.54 9.31 -2.68
C ILE A 181 -5.65 8.76 -1.78
N ALA A 182 -6.09 7.52 -2.02
CA ALA A 182 -7.17 6.91 -1.24
C ALA A 182 -6.79 6.66 0.23
N LYS A 183 -5.50 6.60 0.57
CA LYS A 183 -5.02 6.20 1.90
C LYS A 183 -5.58 7.04 3.05
N ASP A 184 -5.78 8.33 2.84
CA ASP A 184 -6.31 9.26 3.86
C ASP A 184 -7.83 9.16 4.02
N PHE A 185 -8.51 8.41 3.16
CA PHE A 185 -9.97 8.31 3.11
C PHE A 185 -10.50 6.91 3.46
N VAL A 186 -9.74 5.86 3.20
CA VAL A 186 -10.22 4.46 3.35
C VAL A 186 -10.16 3.93 4.79
N GLY A 187 -9.33 4.52 5.65
CA GLY A 187 -9.09 4.00 6.99
C GLY A 187 -8.58 2.56 6.99
N LYS A 188 -9.13 1.71 7.87
CA LYS A 188 -8.85 0.26 7.85
C LYS A 188 -9.70 -0.40 6.78
N ILE A 189 -9.13 -1.35 6.03
CA ILE A 189 -9.86 -2.08 4.99
C ILE A 189 -10.22 -3.47 5.49
N LYS A 190 -11.48 -3.88 5.30
CA LYS A 190 -11.98 -5.25 5.50
C LYS A 190 -12.78 -5.68 4.28
N VAL A 191 -12.73 -6.96 3.98
CA VAL A 191 -13.53 -7.58 2.92
C VAL A 191 -14.74 -8.26 3.55
N ALA A 192 -15.94 -7.97 3.05
CA ALA A 192 -17.16 -8.71 3.34
C ALA A 192 -17.29 -9.89 2.38
N ASN A 193 -17.58 -11.06 2.92
CA ASN A 193 -17.87 -12.26 2.11
C ASN A 193 -19.29 -12.15 1.52
N LEU A 194 -19.43 -12.51 0.26
CA LEU A 194 -20.71 -12.43 -0.47
C LEU A 194 -21.46 -13.76 -0.57
N GLY A 195 -21.12 -14.74 0.28
CA GLY A 195 -21.85 -16.01 0.34
C GLY A 195 -21.10 -17.19 -0.26
N LEU A 196 -19.88 -16.99 -0.76
CA LEU A 196 -18.98 -18.04 -1.24
C LEU A 196 -17.66 -18.01 -0.46
N PRO A 197 -16.99 -19.16 -0.29
CA PRO A 197 -15.59 -19.18 0.16
C PRO A 197 -14.70 -18.32 -0.71
N GLU A 198 -13.69 -17.65 -0.10
CA GLU A 198 -12.83 -16.68 -0.78
C GLU A 198 -12.09 -17.29 -1.99
N ASP A 199 -11.63 -18.53 -1.86
CA ASP A 199 -10.94 -19.29 -2.90
C ASP A 199 -11.85 -19.72 -4.07
N ILE A 200 -13.17 -19.80 -3.84
CA ILE A 200 -14.16 -20.04 -4.89
C ILE A 200 -14.60 -18.74 -5.55
N PHE A 201 -14.85 -17.70 -4.76
CA PHE A 201 -15.30 -16.41 -5.28
C PHE A 201 -14.22 -15.71 -6.12
N GLN A 202 -12.96 -15.75 -5.66
CA GLN A 202 -11.84 -15.06 -6.31
C GLN A 202 -11.17 -15.96 -7.35
N ILE A 203 -10.81 -15.36 -8.49
CA ILE A 203 -10.00 -16.00 -9.54
C ILE A 203 -8.50 -15.72 -9.30
N GLU A 204 -7.62 -16.20 -10.19
CA GLU A 204 -6.22 -15.83 -10.17
C GLU A 204 -6.02 -14.36 -10.56
N THR A 205 -5.01 -13.74 -9.95
CA THR A 205 -4.61 -12.36 -10.19
C THR A 205 -3.09 -12.25 -10.12
N ASN A 206 -2.56 -11.20 -10.69
CA ASN A 206 -1.14 -10.85 -10.56
C ASN A 206 -0.85 -9.78 -9.49
N LYS A 207 -1.88 -9.35 -8.72
CA LYS A 207 -1.76 -8.29 -7.71
C LYS A 207 -2.05 -8.83 -6.31
N TYR A 208 -1.18 -8.53 -5.35
CA TYR A 208 -1.23 -9.08 -4.00
C TYR A 208 -1.02 -8.01 -2.93
N LEU A 209 -1.86 -8.00 -1.90
CA LEU A 209 -1.67 -7.21 -0.70
C LEU A 209 -0.78 -7.96 0.29
N LEU A 210 0.34 -7.38 0.66
CA LEU A 210 1.23 -7.91 1.69
C LEU A 210 0.58 -7.84 3.08
N GLN A 211 0.76 -8.91 3.85
CA GLN A 211 0.32 -9.04 5.22
C GLN A 211 1.52 -9.03 6.17
N LYS A 212 1.31 -8.74 7.44
CA LYS A 212 2.40 -8.85 8.44
C LYS A 212 2.98 -10.25 8.54
N SER A 213 2.16 -11.28 8.32
CA SER A 213 2.56 -12.68 8.31
C SER A 213 3.45 -13.06 7.15
N ASP A 214 3.57 -12.21 6.12
CA ASP A 214 4.47 -12.44 4.99
C ASP A 214 5.91 -12.02 5.28
N LEU A 215 6.15 -11.31 6.40
CA LEU A 215 7.49 -10.92 6.84
C LEU A 215 8.27 -12.15 7.30
N LYS A 216 9.41 -12.37 6.66
CA LYS A 216 10.41 -13.37 7.04
C LYS A 216 11.68 -12.62 7.48
N LEU A 217 12.00 -12.70 8.76
CA LEU A 217 13.19 -12.06 9.32
C LEU A 217 14.44 -12.92 9.05
N PRO A 218 15.63 -12.31 8.87
CA PRO A 218 16.89 -13.02 8.67
C PRO A 218 17.44 -13.58 9.98
N LEU A 219 16.70 -14.50 10.61
CA LEU A 219 17.11 -15.14 11.85
C LEU A 219 18.34 -16.02 11.64
N ARG A 220 19.21 -16.09 12.66
CA ARG A 220 20.47 -16.87 12.61
C ARG A 220 20.26 -18.22 13.30
N ASP A 221 19.83 -19.21 12.54
CA ASP A 221 19.52 -20.55 13.05
C ASP A 221 20.76 -21.49 12.99
N ILE A 222 21.80 -21.12 12.22
CA ILE A 222 23.01 -21.91 12.03
C ILE A 222 24.02 -21.56 13.13
N GLN A 223 24.31 -22.51 14.05
CA GLN A 223 25.24 -22.30 15.14
C GLN A 223 26.72 -22.32 14.66
N ASN A 224 27.06 -23.21 13.75
CA ASN A 224 28.41 -23.27 13.15
C ASN A 224 28.49 -22.25 12.00
N SER A 225 28.72 -20.99 12.33
CA SER A 225 28.74 -19.88 11.38
C SER A 225 29.84 -18.87 11.72
N HIS A 226 30.24 -18.09 10.74
CA HIS A 226 31.21 -17.00 10.87
C HIS A 226 30.64 -15.74 10.16
N LYS A 227 31.31 -14.58 10.34
CA LYS A 227 30.87 -13.32 9.77
C LYS A 227 30.56 -13.36 8.26
N GLY A 228 31.36 -14.09 7.46
CA GLY A 228 31.17 -14.27 6.02
C GLY A 228 29.94 -15.08 5.65
N THR A 229 29.42 -15.94 6.55
CA THR A 229 28.19 -16.73 6.31
C THR A 229 26.97 -15.85 6.05
N PHE A 230 26.95 -14.65 6.62
CA PHE A 230 25.83 -13.71 6.53
C PHE A 230 26.12 -12.56 5.54
N GLY A 231 27.02 -12.79 4.59
CA GLY A 231 27.32 -11.90 3.49
C GLY A 231 28.18 -10.69 3.86
N HIS A 232 28.70 -10.05 2.82
CA HIS A 232 29.50 -8.84 2.87
C HIS A 232 28.89 -7.76 2.00
N VAL A 233 28.29 -6.76 2.61
CA VAL A 233 27.68 -5.61 1.94
C VAL A 233 28.72 -4.54 1.66
N ASN A 234 28.75 -4.02 0.43
CA ASN A 234 29.48 -2.79 0.10
C ASN A 234 28.50 -1.66 -0.23
N ILE A 235 28.69 -0.51 0.40
CA ILE A 235 27.89 0.69 0.17
C ILE A 235 28.77 1.75 -0.47
N VAL A 236 28.46 2.11 -1.71
CA VAL A 236 29.20 3.13 -2.45
C VAL A 236 28.81 4.52 -1.94
N SER A 237 29.79 5.20 -1.34
CA SER A 237 29.60 6.53 -0.79
C SER A 237 30.03 7.62 -1.77
N GLY A 238 29.25 8.67 -1.83
CA GLY A 238 29.58 9.87 -2.59
C GLY A 238 29.74 11.10 -1.69
N GLU A 239 29.18 12.21 -2.14
CA GLU A 239 29.28 13.52 -1.49
C GLU A 239 28.65 13.55 -0.09
N LYS A 240 27.47 12.93 0.07
CA LYS A 240 26.67 12.97 1.31
C LYS A 240 26.90 11.72 2.14
N ILE A 241 28.02 11.65 2.85
CA ILE A 241 28.42 10.49 3.66
C ILE A 241 27.34 10.02 4.67
N GLY A 242 26.52 10.92 5.18
CA GLY A 242 25.45 10.58 6.13
C GLY A 242 24.48 9.53 5.62
N ALA A 243 24.12 9.57 4.33
CA ALA A 243 23.26 8.59 3.70
C ALA A 243 23.90 7.18 3.70
N SER A 244 25.18 7.10 3.32
CA SER A 244 25.94 5.84 3.33
C SER A 244 26.11 5.27 4.74
N ILE A 245 26.31 6.11 5.75
CA ILE A 245 26.41 5.69 7.16
C ILE A 245 25.06 5.11 7.62
N ILE A 246 23.94 5.79 7.34
CA ILE A 246 22.60 5.32 7.70
C ILE A 246 22.31 3.96 7.05
N ALA A 247 22.55 3.82 5.74
CA ALA A 247 22.37 2.57 5.01
C ALA A 247 23.26 1.44 5.57
N SER A 248 24.53 1.75 5.92
CA SER A 248 25.47 0.78 6.50
C SER A 248 25.00 0.29 7.88
N GLN A 249 24.57 1.20 8.75
CA GLN A 249 24.03 0.85 10.07
C GLN A 249 22.75 0.03 9.97
N ALA A 250 21.85 0.37 9.05
CA ALA A 250 20.65 -0.39 8.79
C ALA A 250 20.96 -1.80 8.28
N SER A 251 21.91 -1.91 7.34
CA SER A 251 22.37 -3.17 6.81
C SER A 251 22.97 -4.07 7.90
N PHE A 252 23.86 -3.54 8.72
CA PHE A 252 24.44 -4.27 9.84
C PHE A 252 23.40 -4.71 10.87
N ALA A 253 22.44 -3.82 11.19
CA ALA A 253 21.36 -4.13 12.13
C ALA A 253 20.38 -5.20 11.60
N PHE A 254 20.28 -5.37 10.28
CA PHE A 254 19.41 -6.35 9.64
C PHE A 254 20.11 -7.63 9.22
N GLY A 255 21.28 -7.91 9.82
CA GLY A 255 21.89 -9.21 9.81
C GLY A 255 23.09 -9.40 8.86
N ALA A 256 23.50 -8.39 8.08
CA ALA A 256 24.73 -8.49 7.31
C ALA A 256 25.94 -8.81 8.21
N GLY A 257 26.76 -9.79 7.81
CA GLY A 257 27.90 -10.21 8.62
C GLY A 257 29.08 -9.24 8.57
N LEU A 258 29.25 -8.60 7.41
CA LEU A 258 30.26 -7.57 7.15
C LEU A 258 29.65 -6.43 6.35
N VAL A 259 30.01 -5.19 6.68
CA VAL A 259 29.58 -3.99 5.94
C VAL A 259 30.76 -3.07 5.72
N THR A 260 31.00 -2.69 4.46
CA THR A 260 32.08 -1.78 4.04
C THR A 260 31.51 -0.56 3.32
N ILE A 261 31.91 0.64 3.73
CA ILE A 261 31.69 1.84 2.93
C ILE A 261 32.84 1.98 1.94
N VAL A 262 32.49 2.04 0.65
CA VAL A 262 33.46 2.27 -0.44
C VAL A 262 33.56 3.78 -0.68
N SER A 263 34.70 4.38 -0.36
CA SER A 263 34.94 5.82 -0.49
C SER A 263 36.41 6.10 -0.81
N GLN A 264 36.69 7.07 -1.70
CA GLN A 264 38.06 7.48 -2.03
C GLN A 264 38.73 8.25 -0.90
N ASN A 265 37.97 8.96 -0.10
CA ASN A 265 38.45 9.76 1.00
C ASN A 265 38.16 9.09 2.33
N GLU A 266 39.09 9.22 3.28
CA GLU A 266 38.84 8.80 4.66
C GLU A 266 37.65 9.54 5.25
N LYS A 267 36.79 8.82 5.93
CA LYS A 267 35.56 9.32 6.54
C LYS A 267 35.51 8.89 8.01
N ASN A 268 34.96 9.75 8.85
CA ASN A 268 34.64 9.36 10.21
C ASN A 268 33.34 8.53 10.21
N ILE A 269 33.49 7.22 10.39
CA ILE A 269 32.39 6.24 10.33
C ILE A 269 32.29 5.44 11.63
N PRO A 270 31.15 4.82 11.93
CA PRO A 270 31.02 3.96 13.11
C PRO A 270 32.06 2.82 13.11
N CYS A 271 32.66 2.52 14.25
CA CYS A 271 33.79 1.59 14.40
C CYS A 271 33.49 0.14 13.97
N HIS A 272 32.23 -0.26 13.90
CA HIS A 272 31.81 -1.60 13.42
C HIS A 272 31.57 -1.67 11.91
N ILE A 273 31.70 -0.55 11.20
CA ILE A 273 31.63 -0.47 9.74
C ILE A 273 33.07 -0.33 9.20
N MET A 274 33.40 -1.10 8.17
CA MET A 274 34.70 -1.04 7.51
C MET A 274 34.71 0.05 6.44
N GLN A 275 35.89 0.49 6.04
CA GLN A 275 36.09 1.39 4.91
C GLN A 275 37.11 0.83 3.93
N SER A 276 36.85 1.03 2.62
CA SER A 276 37.77 0.66 1.54
C SER A 276 37.69 1.71 0.43
N LYS A 277 38.75 1.79 -0.41
CA LYS A 277 38.77 2.61 -1.63
C LYS A 277 38.13 1.94 -2.83
N SER A 278 37.97 0.62 -2.80
CA SER A 278 37.38 -0.21 -3.85
C SER A 278 36.37 -1.19 -3.27
N VAL A 279 35.56 -1.75 -4.14
CA VAL A 279 34.65 -2.87 -3.79
C VAL A 279 35.48 -4.05 -3.29
N SER A 280 35.07 -4.64 -2.18
CA SER A 280 35.77 -5.77 -1.56
C SER A 280 35.66 -7.01 -2.44
N GLU A 281 36.75 -7.79 -2.56
CA GLU A 281 36.77 -9.01 -3.39
C GLU A 281 35.70 -10.05 -3.00
N ASN A 282 35.42 -10.17 -1.71
CA ASN A 282 34.38 -11.04 -1.16
C ASN A 282 33.03 -10.36 -0.95
N CYS A 283 32.77 -9.29 -1.69
CA CYS A 283 31.49 -8.59 -1.67
C CYS A 283 30.37 -9.49 -2.22
N THR A 284 29.25 -9.58 -1.51
CA THR A 284 28.09 -10.40 -1.93
C THR A 284 26.87 -9.57 -2.34
N ALA A 285 26.83 -8.28 -2.01
CA ALA A 285 25.84 -7.32 -2.53
C ALA A 285 26.32 -5.89 -2.40
N ILE A 286 25.88 -5.03 -3.33
CA ILE A 286 26.23 -3.60 -3.39
C ILE A 286 24.98 -2.74 -3.29
N ALA A 287 25.09 -1.62 -2.55
CA ALA A 287 24.11 -0.53 -2.64
C ALA A 287 24.83 0.73 -3.11
N LEU A 288 24.20 1.46 -4.05
CA LEU A 288 24.73 2.71 -4.56
C LEU A 288 23.62 3.70 -4.93
N GLY A 289 23.98 5.00 -4.94
CA GLY A 289 23.08 6.08 -5.29
C GLY A 289 22.72 6.99 -4.12
N MET A 290 22.67 6.49 -2.89
CA MET A 290 22.32 7.26 -1.70
C MET A 290 23.36 8.32 -1.42
N GLY A 291 23.00 9.60 -1.69
CA GLY A 291 23.90 10.73 -1.53
C GLY A 291 25.16 10.65 -2.38
N LEU A 292 25.05 10.03 -3.54
CA LEU A 292 26.18 9.76 -4.43
C LEU A 292 26.79 11.05 -5.01
N GLY A 293 25.94 12.02 -5.40
CA GLY A 293 26.36 13.19 -6.13
C GLY A 293 26.94 12.83 -7.49
N GLU A 294 27.98 13.55 -7.93
CA GLU A 294 28.69 13.27 -9.18
C GLU A 294 29.65 12.07 -9.02
N ILE A 295 29.62 11.16 -9.96
CA ILE A 295 30.54 10.01 -10.06
C ILE A 295 31.07 9.90 -11.48
N GLU A 296 32.36 9.59 -11.62
CA GLU A 296 32.96 9.30 -12.92
C GLU A 296 32.26 8.11 -13.61
N SER A 297 31.87 8.31 -14.88
CA SER A 297 31.16 7.30 -15.65
C SER A 297 31.87 5.95 -15.73
N LEU A 298 33.21 5.94 -15.91
CA LEU A 298 34.01 4.72 -15.97
C LEU A 298 33.95 3.94 -14.64
N LYS A 299 34.07 4.63 -13.51
CA LYS A 299 34.00 4.02 -12.20
C LYS A 299 32.59 3.49 -11.87
N LEU A 300 31.56 4.21 -12.28
CA LEU A 300 30.19 3.72 -12.16
C LEU A 300 29.96 2.47 -13.00
N GLU A 301 30.45 2.46 -14.23
CA GLU A 301 30.33 1.32 -15.15
C GLU A 301 31.05 0.08 -14.62
N GLU A 302 32.26 0.23 -14.06
CA GLU A 302 32.99 -0.87 -13.37
C GLU A 302 32.14 -1.50 -12.25
N ILE A 303 31.44 -0.70 -11.45
CA ILE A 303 30.61 -1.21 -10.36
C ILE A 303 29.33 -1.88 -10.91
N LEU A 304 28.71 -1.29 -11.91
CA LEU A 304 27.49 -1.82 -12.51
C LEU A 304 27.71 -3.14 -13.25
N GLN A 305 28.89 -3.36 -13.84
CA GLN A 305 29.27 -4.60 -14.53
C GLN A 305 29.48 -5.79 -13.60
N LEU A 306 29.72 -5.58 -12.31
CA LEU A 306 29.93 -6.69 -11.37
C LEU A 306 28.69 -7.59 -11.35
N ASN A 307 28.89 -8.90 -11.51
CA ASN A 307 27.79 -9.87 -11.48
C ASN A 307 27.42 -10.26 -10.03
N ILE A 308 26.99 -9.26 -9.26
CA ILE A 308 26.49 -9.40 -7.88
C ILE A 308 25.22 -8.60 -7.69
N PRO A 309 24.35 -9.01 -6.76
CA PRO A 309 23.12 -8.29 -6.46
C PRO A 309 23.35 -6.82 -6.08
N LYS A 310 22.49 -5.94 -6.60
CA LYS A 310 22.61 -4.48 -6.41
C LYS A 310 21.32 -3.83 -5.98
N VAL A 311 21.42 -2.85 -5.09
CA VAL A 311 20.37 -1.87 -4.81
C VAL A 311 20.76 -0.55 -5.44
N LEU A 312 19.89 -0.02 -6.31
CA LEU A 312 20.04 1.28 -6.94
C LEU A 312 19.00 2.24 -6.38
N ASP A 313 19.45 3.35 -5.78
CA ASP A 313 18.59 4.33 -5.10
C ASP A 313 19.02 5.77 -5.42
N ALA A 314 18.14 6.72 -5.19
CA ALA A 314 18.40 8.17 -5.19
C ALA A 314 19.08 8.70 -6.47
N ASP A 315 20.28 9.30 -6.35
CA ASP A 315 20.93 10.06 -7.41
C ASP A 315 21.20 9.22 -8.67
N ILE A 316 21.28 7.90 -8.57
CA ILE A 316 21.54 7.01 -9.70
C ILE A 316 20.44 7.02 -10.76
N PHE A 317 19.21 7.34 -10.39
CA PHE A 317 18.06 7.37 -11.30
C PHE A 317 18.11 8.52 -12.33
N TYR A 318 19.09 9.39 -12.23
CA TYR A 318 19.33 10.46 -13.22
C TYR A 318 20.45 10.11 -14.19
N ASN A 319 21.13 8.96 -14.01
CA ASN A 319 22.25 8.54 -14.86
C ASN A 319 21.80 7.52 -15.91
N PRO A 320 21.95 7.82 -17.25
CA PRO A 320 21.48 6.94 -18.31
C PRO A 320 22.23 5.59 -18.39
N LEU A 321 23.40 5.47 -17.80
CA LEU A 321 24.16 4.23 -17.78
C LEU A 321 23.39 3.06 -17.14
N ILE A 322 22.54 3.34 -16.13
CA ILE A 322 21.82 2.27 -15.42
C ILE A 322 20.96 1.42 -16.32
N VAL A 323 20.43 1.99 -17.43
CA VAL A 323 19.51 1.29 -18.33
C VAL A 323 20.15 0.04 -18.94
N LYS A 324 21.48 0.07 -19.18
CA LYS A 324 22.23 -1.06 -19.72
C LYS A 324 22.36 -2.25 -18.75
N TYR A 325 22.18 -2.00 -17.47
CA TYR A 325 22.45 -2.97 -16.37
C TYR A 325 21.20 -3.34 -15.58
N LEU A 326 20.01 -3.15 -16.17
CA LEU A 326 18.73 -3.53 -15.58
C LEU A 326 18.49 -5.04 -15.80
N ASP A 327 18.84 -5.85 -14.81
CA ASP A 327 18.73 -7.30 -14.85
C ASP A 327 18.06 -7.88 -13.58
N GLU A 328 18.06 -9.20 -13.45
CA GLU A 328 17.42 -9.92 -12.35
C GLU A 328 18.10 -9.74 -10.98
N ASN A 329 19.34 -9.25 -10.96
CA ASN A 329 20.13 -9.00 -9.75
C ASN A 329 19.93 -7.58 -9.21
N VAL A 330 19.14 -6.75 -9.92
CA VAL A 330 18.93 -5.34 -9.58
C VAL A 330 17.60 -5.15 -8.84
N VAL A 331 17.69 -4.42 -7.72
CA VAL A 331 16.54 -3.84 -7.01
C VAL A 331 16.59 -2.33 -7.13
N LEU A 332 15.56 -1.75 -7.73
CA LEU A 332 15.36 -0.31 -7.87
C LEU A 332 14.43 0.20 -6.77
N THR A 333 14.81 1.30 -6.10
CA THR A 333 14.01 1.86 -4.99
C THR A 333 13.63 3.34 -5.23
N PRO A 334 13.07 3.71 -6.39
CA PRO A 334 12.77 5.10 -6.66
C PRO A 334 11.63 5.65 -5.79
N HIS A 335 11.71 6.92 -5.42
CA HIS A 335 10.54 7.72 -5.07
C HIS A 335 9.84 8.24 -6.35
N PRO A 336 8.64 8.86 -6.28
CA PRO A 336 7.90 9.26 -7.49
C PRO A 336 8.68 10.09 -8.51
N LYS A 337 9.48 11.09 -8.07
CA LYS A 337 10.29 11.92 -8.99
C LYS A 337 11.41 11.11 -9.67
N GLU A 338 12.08 10.23 -8.92
CA GLU A 338 13.11 9.33 -9.44
C GLU A 338 12.50 8.33 -10.42
N PHE A 339 11.29 7.84 -10.15
CA PHE A 339 10.60 6.92 -11.07
C PHE A 339 10.23 7.59 -12.39
N ILE A 340 9.79 8.85 -12.38
CA ILE A 340 9.58 9.63 -13.60
C ILE A 340 10.87 9.73 -14.42
N SER A 341 12.00 10.01 -13.77
CA SER A 341 13.30 10.02 -14.45
C SER A 341 13.63 8.68 -15.07
N LEU A 342 13.43 7.58 -14.33
CA LEU A 342 13.64 6.22 -14.83
C LEU A 342 12.73 5.90 -16.02
N LEU A 343 11.44 6.25 -15.95
CA LEU A 343 10.50 6.06 -17.07
C LEU A 343 10.93 6.82 -18.33
N LYS A 344 11.47 8.03 -18.16
CA LYS A 344 12.02 8.83 -19.27
C LYS A 344 13.30 8.22 -19.85
N LEU A 345 14.25 7.81 -18.99
CA LEU A 345 15.50 7.18 -19.40
C LEU A 345 15.27 5.86 -20.16
N THR A 346 14.26 5.11 -19.75
CA THR A 346 13.88 3.83 -20.40
C THR A 346 12.94 4.01 -21.58
N ASN A 347 12.59 5.23 -21.97
CA ASN A 347 11.64 5.57 -23.06
C ASN A 347 10.25 4.94 -22.87
N ILE A 348 9.83 4.67 -21.63
CA ILE A 348 8.49 4.12 -21.33
C ILE A 348 7.44 5.23 -21.31
N ALA A 349 7.76 6.35 -20.64
CA ALA A 349 6.86 7.51 -20.57
C ALA A 349 7.61 8.79 -20.21
N ASN A 350 7.06 9.92 -20.62
CA ASN A 350 7.48 11.26 -20.18
C ASN A 350 6.25 11.96 -19.61
N ILE A 351 6.09 11.93 -18.30
CA ILE A 351 4.88 12.30 -17.57
C ILE A 351 5.18 13.28 -16.44
N SER A 352 4.14 13.95 -15.94
CA SER A 352 4.22 14.79 -14.75
C SER A 352 4.15 13.96 -13.46
N ILE A 353 4.43 14.58 -12.32
CA ILE A 353 4.31 13.92 -11.02
C ILE A 353 2.84 13.68 -10.66
N GLU A 354 1.97 14.60 -11.04
CA GLU A 354 0.52 14.50 -10.84
C GLU A 354 -0.03 13.29 -11.59
N GLU A 355 0.32 13.15 -12.87
CA GLU A 355 -0.08 12.02 -13.70
C GLU A 355 0.43 10.68 -13.14
N LEU A 356 1.69 10.63 -12.64
CA LEU A 356 2.19 9.44 -11.99
C LEU A 356 1.39 9.12 -10.72
N GLN A 357 1.11 10.11 -9.87
CA GLN A 357 0.40 9.88 -8.61
C GLN A 357 -1.04 9.38 -8.83
N GLU A 358 -1.68 9.83 -9.88
CA GLU A 358 -3.00 9.36 -10.28
C GLU A 358 -2.98 7.93 -10.85
N ASN A 359 -1.86 7.52 -11.48
CA ASN A 359 -1.79 6.29 -12.27
C ASN A 359 -0.59 5.38 -11.89
N ARG A 360 -0.21 5.33 -10.61
CA ARG A 360 0.99 4.60 -10.15
C ARG A 360 1.01 3.13 -10.56
N PHE A 361 -0.10 2.42 -10.42
CA PHE A 361 -0.22 1.01 -10.83
C PHE A 361 0.03 0.84 -12.32
N LEU A 362 -0.57 1.68 -13.16
CA LEU A 362 -0.41 1.65 -14.61
C LEU A 362 1.08 1.78 -15.03
N TYR A 363 1.81 2.73 -14.43
CA TYR A 363 3.21 2.95 -14.80
C TYR A 363 4.14 1.89 -14.23
N VAL A 364 3.85 1.32 -13.07
CA VAL A 364 4.56 0.14 -12.55
C VAL A 364 4.32 -1.08 -13.44
N GLU A 365 3.10 -1.31 -13.92
CA GLU A 365 2.79 -2.38 -14.87
C GLU A 365 3.52 -2.21 -16.20
N LYS A 366 3.52 -0.99 -16.77
CA LYS A 366 4.25 -0.68 -18.00
C LYS A 366 5.75 -0.96 -17.84
N PHE A 367 6.35 -0.54 -16.71
CA PHE A 367 7.76 -0.80 -16.44
C PHE A 367 8.03 -2.29 -16.27
N CYS A 368 7.23 -2.98 -15.47
CA CYS A 368 7.40 -4.41 -15.20
C CYS A 368 7.26 -5.27 -16.47
N LYS A 369 6.39 -4.88 -17.39
CA LYS A 369 6.21 -5.56 -18.69
C LYS A 369 7.45 -5.47 -19.58
N ILE A 370 8.18 -4.34 -19.55
CA ILE A 370 9.40 -4.14 -20.34
C ILE A 370 10.63 -4.73 -19.65
N TYR A 371 10.70 -4.61 -18.32
CA TYR A 371 11.79 -5.11 -17.49
C TYR A 371 11.29 -6.15 -16.47
N PRO A 372 10.76 -7.30 -16.90
CA PRO A 372 10.09 -8.26 -16.00
C PRO A 372 11.04 -8.84 -14.95
N LYS A 373 12.32 -8.99 -15.27
CA LYS A 373 13.31 -9.57 -14.36
C LYS A 373 13.78 -8.62 -13.26
N VAL A 374 13.68 -7.30 -13.48
CA VAL A 374 14.07 -6.27 -12.50
C VAL A 374 13.09 -6.22 -11.35
N THR A 375 13.59 -6.10 -10.13
CA THR A 375 12.72 -5.83 -8.98
C THR A 375 12.59 -4.32 -8.80
N LEU A 376 11.40 -3.78 -9.01
CA LEU A 376 11.08 -2.39 -8.75
C LEU A 376 10.35 -2.26 -7.42
N LEU A 377 10.79 -1.36 -6.54
CA LEU A 377 10.10 -0.94 -5.32
C LEU A 377 9.81 0.56 -5.41
N LEU A 378 8.63 0.92 -5.88
CA LEU A 378 8.18 2.31 -5.94
C LEU A 378 7.75 2.79 -4.56
N LYS A 379 8.53 3.70 -3.98
CA LYS A 379 8.24 4.35 -2.68
C LYS A 379 6.99 5.23 -2.77
N GLY A 380 6.25 5.35 -1.65
CA GLY A 380 5.05 6.18 -1.54
C GLY A 380 4.33 5.94 -0.21
N ALA A 381 3.15 6.50 -0.05
CA ALA A 381 2.30 6.26 1.11
C ALA A 381 1.93 4.76 1.21
N ASN A 382 1.66 4.13 0.05
CA ASN A 382 1.66 2.68 -0.14
C ASN A 382 2.83 2.31 -1.05
N VAL A 383 3.66 1.35 -0.63
CA VAL A 383 4.77 0.88 -1.46
C VAL A 383 4.26 -0.15 -2.46
N ILE A 384 4.65 -0.01 -3.73
CA ILE A 384 4.33 -0.96 -4.79
C ILE A 384 5.63 -1.66 -5.21
N ILE A 385 5.65 -2.99 -5.13
CA ILE A 385 6.80 -3.80 -5.54
C ILE A 385 6.37 -4.62 -6.75
N SER A 386 7.20 -4.68 -7.80
CA SER A 386 6.92 -5.49 -8.98
C SER A 386 8.10 -6.32 -9.42
N LYS A 387 7.83 -7.53 -9.91
CA LYS A 387 8.74 -8.45 -10.60
C LYS A 387 7.95 -9.55 -11.32
N ASN A 388 8.38 -9.96 -12.51
CA ASN A 388 7.79 -11.06 -13.30
C ASN A 388 6.26 -10.92 -13.44
N ASP A 389 5.79 -9.75 -13.89
CA ASP A 389 4.39 -9.37 -14.07
C ASP A 389 3.50 -9.48 -12.82
N LYS A 390 4.11 -9.66 -11.65
CA LYS A 390 3.39 -9.65 -10.36
C LYS A 390 3.63 -8.34 -9.62
N ILE A 391 2.59 -7.88 -8.95
CA ILE A 391 2.58 -6.65 -8.15
C ILE A 391 2.23 -6.98 -6.70
N TYR A 392 3.02 -6.43 -5.79
CA TYR A 392 2.83 -6.58 -4.34
C TYR A 392 2.69 -5.21 -3.71
N VAL A 393 1.65 -5.02 -2.89
CA VAL A 393 1.36 -3.73 -2.26
C VAL A 393 1.56 -3.82 -0.76
N ASN A 394 2.38 -2.93 -0.21
CA ASN A 394 2.56 -2.77 1.23
C ASN A 394 1.87 -1.49 1.70
N ILE A 395 0.78 -1.65 2.46
CA ILE A 395 -0.03 -0.53 3.01
C ILE A 395 0.36 -0.12 4.43
N PHE A 396 1.42 -0.71 5.00
CA PHE A 396 1.83 -0.40 6.38
C PHE A 396 2.62 0.90 6.50
N GLY A 397 2.89 1.60 5.40
CA GLY A 397 3.52 2.92 5.39
C GLY A 397 2.81 3.93 6.30
N SER A 398 3.59 4.86 6.85
CA SER A 398 3.12 5.88 7.78
C SER A 398 3.82 7.21 7.48
N SER A 399 3.14 8.34 7.73
CA SER A 399 3.72 9.69 7.64
C SER A 399 4.96 9.89 8.54
N LYS A 400 5.17 9.05 9.55
CA LYS A 400 6.41 9.01 10.34
C LYS A 400 7.65 8.79 9.48
N LEU A 401 7.53 8.06 8.36
CA LEU A 401 8.60 7.76 7.41
C LEU A 401 8.93 8.93 6.47
N SER A 402 8.14 9.99 6.45
CA SER A 402 8.35 11.17 5.60
C SER A 402 9.46 12.07 6.18
N LYS A 403 10.68 11.50 6.29
CA LYS A 403 11.89 12.17 6.79
C LYS A 403 13.12 11.74 5.99
N GLY A 404 14.09 12.65 5.89
CA GLY A 404 15.39 12.35 5.32
C GLY A 404 16.06 11.17 6.03
N GLY A 405 16.71 10.31 5.28
CA GLY A 405 17.36 9.10 5.79
C GLY A 405 16.50 7.86 5.89
N SER A 406 15.16 7.99 5.80
CA SER A 406 14.24 6.84 5.82
C SER A 406 14.43 5.93 4.60
N GLY A 407 14.68 6.51 3.40
CA GLY A 407 15.02 5.77 2.18
C GLY A 407 16.36 5.04 2.30
N ASP A 408 17.36 5.70 2.89
CA ASP A 408 18.69 5.12 3.10
C ASP A 408 18.62 3.89 4.03
N VAL A 409 17.76 3.94 5.07
CA VAL A 409 17.48 2.76 5.90
C VAL A 409 16.90 1.63 5.05
N LEU A 410 15.89 1.90 4.22
CA LEU A 410 15.25 0.88 3.38
C LEU A 410 16.27 0.22 2.43
N SER A 411 17.10 1.01 1.76
CA SER A 411 18.14 0.52 0.86
C SER A 411 19.19 -0.32 1.60
N GLY A 412 19.54 0.08 2.84
CA GLY A 412 20.41 -0.70 3.73
C GLY A 412 19.78 -2.05 4.12
N LEU A 413 18.47 -2.10 4.37
CA LEU A 413 17.78 -3.36 4.68
C LEU A 413 17.73 -4.29 3.47
N ILE A 414 17.44 -3.77 2.28
CA ILE A 414 17.37 -4.57 1.05
C ILE A 414 18.74 -5.17 0.73
N VAL A 415 19.80 -4.35 0.72
CA VAL A 415 21.14 -4.85 0.39
C VAL A 415 21.66 -5.86 1.42
N SER A 416 21.25 -5.72 2.69
CA SER A 416 21.56 -6.71 3.74
C SER A 416 20.99 -8.09 3.41
N LEU A 417 19.72 -8.15 2.99
CA LEU A 417 19.08 -9.43 2.61
C LEU A 417 19.68 -10.01 1.34
N LEU A 418 19.96 -9.17 0.33
CA LEU A 418 20.64 -9.61 -0.89
C LEU A 418 21.99 -10.25 -0.56
N ALA A 419 22.78 -9.61 0.32
CA ALA A 419 24.08 -10.14 0.73
C ALA A 419 23.97 -11.48 1.46
N GLN A 420 22.87 -11.74 2.15
CA GLN A 420 22.56 -12.99 2.83
C GLN A 420 21.96 -14.07 1.91
N GLY A 421 21.86 -13.82 0.59
CA GLY A 421 21.40 -14.79 -0.40
C GLY A 421 19.88 -14.80 -0.67
N TYR A 422 19.12 -13.82 -0.16
CA TYR A 422 17.73 -13.67 -0.54
C TYR A 422 17.61 -13.25 -2.01
N THR A 423 16.58 -13.72 -2.69
CA THR A 423 16.25 -13.23 -4.03
C THR A 423 15.90 -11.74 -3.99
N SER A 424 16.05 -11.03 -5.11
CA SER A 424 15.76 -9.61 -5.18
C SER A 424 14.32 -9.27 -4.80
N LEU A 425 13.35 -10.13 -5.13
CA LEU A 425 11.95 -9.97 -4.72
C LEU A 425 11.75 -10.19 -3.22
N GLU A 426 12.30 -11.26 -2.65
CA GLU A 426 12.21 -11.53 -1.22
C GLU A 426 12.88 -10.42 -0.40
N ALA A 427 14.03 -9.93 -0.83
CA ALA A 427 14.72 -8.82 -0.19
C ALA A 427 13.86 -7.55 -0.18
N ALA A 428 13.26 -7.19 -1.32
CA ALA A 428 12.39 -6.02 -1.43
C ALA A 428 11.13 -6.14 -0.55
N ILE A 429 10.46 -7.30 -0.55
CA ILE A 429 9.24 -7.54 0.25
C ILE A 429 9.56 -7.48 1.75
N ASN A 430 10.56 -8.26 2.20
CA ASN A 430 10.87 -8.37 3.62
C ASN A 430 11.43 -7.06 4.19
N ALA A 431 12.31 -6.37 3.45
CA ALA A 431 12.82 -5.07 3.84
C ALA A 431 11.71 -4.02 3.92
N SER A 432 10.82 -3.96 2.93
CA SER A 432 9.68 -3.04 2.93
C SER A 432 8.74 -3.29 4.13
N LEU A 433 8.42 -4.55 4.42
CA LEU A 433 7.60 -4.92 5.58
C LEU A 433 8.30 -4.58 6.90
N ALA A 434 9.57 -4.96 7.06
CA ALA A 434 10.35 -4.68 8.26
C ALA A 434 10.43 -3.18 8.53
N HIS A 435 10.77 -2.39 7.51
CA HIS A 435 10.86 -0.93 7.57
C HIS A 435 9.56 -0.28 8.04
N THR A 436 8.44 -0.64 7.42
CA THR A 436 7.13 -0.03 7.74
C THR A 436 6.56 -0.52 9.06
N ILE A 437 6.77 -1.78 9.44
CA ILE A 437 6.33 -2.33 10.73
C ILE A 437 7.15 -1.72 11.87
N ALA A 438 8.47 -1.56 11.73
CA ALA A 438 9.31 -0.89 12.70
C ALA A 438 8.84 0.56 12.96
N ALA A 439 8.59 1.32 11.89
CA ALA A 439 8.04 2.68 12.00
C ALA A 439 6.67 2.71 12.70
N LYS A 440 5.81 1.72 12.44
CA LYS A 440 4.49 1.62 13.09
C LYS A 440 4.59 1.32 14.59
N LYS A 441 5.60 0.57 15.02
CA LYS A 441 5.87 0.25 16.43
C LYS A 441 6.43 1.44 17.23
N TYR A 442 6.92 2.49 16.58
CA TYR A 442 7.45 3.70 17.25
C TYR A 442 6.38 4.36 18.10
N LYS A 443 6.66 4.55 19.39
CA LYS A 443 5.67 4.97 20.40
C LYS A 443 5.69 6.47 20.72
N ASN A 444 6.78 7.16 20.40
CA ASN A 444 6.90 8.60 20.66
C ASN A 444 6.10 9.42 19.63
N ASN A 445 6.13 10.73 19.73
CA ASN A 445 5.42 11.65 18.83
C ASN A 445 5.78 11.37 17.35
N ASN A 446 4.78 11.33 16.50
CA ASN A 446 4.93 10.92 15.10
C ASN A 446 5.92 11.76 14.29
N TYR A 447 6.09 13.03 14.65
CA TYR A 447 7.05 13.96 14.01
C TYR A 447 8.50 13.77 14.45
N SER A 448 8.77 13.04 15.54
CA SER A 448 10.11 12.96 16.15
C SER A 448 10.95 11.77 15.67
N MET A 449 10.35 10.82 14.92
CA MET A 449 11.04 9.62 14.48
C MET A 449 12.24 9.95 13.58
N SER A 450 13.40 9.39 13.90
CA SER A 450 14.65 9.50 13.15
C SER A 450 14.98 8.18 12.42
N PRO A 451 15.93 8.16 11.47
CA PRO A 451 16.45 6.93 10.88
C PRO A 451 16.96 5.92 11.93
N GLN A 452 17.60 6.41 12.99
CA GLN A 452 18.09 5.59 14.10
C GLN A 452 16.95 4.89 14.85
N ASP A 453 15.80 5.56 15.02
CA ASP A 453 14.62 4.96 15.65
C ASP A 453 14.08 3.81 14.80
N ILE A 454 14.11 3.95 13.47
CA ILE A 454 13.71 2.88 12.56
C ILE A 454 14.68 1.69 12.72
N ILE A 455 15.99 1.93 12.71
CA ILE A 455 17.03 0.91 12.89
C ILE A 455 16.87 0.20 14.24
N GLN A 456 16.58 0.92 15.32
CA GLN A 456 16.32 0.30 16.63
C GLN A 456 15.01 -0.51 16.60
N GLY A 457 13.97 0.01 15.94
CA GLY A 457 12.71 -0.70 15.75
C GLY A 457 12.85 -2.02 14.98
N ILE A 458 13.78 -2.09 14.04
CA ILE A 458 14.12 -3.31 13.27
C ILE A 458 14.70 -4.40 14.18
N LYS A 459 15.57 -4.05 15.13
CA LYS A 459 16.21 -5.01 16.04
C LYS A 459 15.24 -5.73 16.98
N ILE A 460 14.00 -5.25 17.09
CA ILE A 460 12.97 -5.79 17.99
C ILE A 460 11.72 -6.28 17.22
N LEU A 461 11.82 -6.54 15.92
CA LEU A 461 10.75 -7.15 15.14
C LEU A 461 10.61 -8.62 15.50
#